data_ec1d9f41c67fb9cd1c92924c5b9c1c8c
#
_entry.id   ec1d9f41c67fb9cd1c92924c5b9c1c8c
#
_cell.length_a   1.000
_cell.length_b   1.000
_cell.length_c   1.000
_cell.angle_alpha   90.00
_cell.angle_beta   90.00
_cell.angle_gamma   90.00
#
_symmetry.space_group_name_H-M   'P 1'
#
loop_
_entity.id
_entity.type
_entity.pdbx_description
1 polymer ?
#
loop_
_entity_poly.entity_id
_entity_poly.type
_entity_poly.pdbx_seq_one_letter_code
_entity_poly.pdbx_strand_id
1 'polypeptide(L)'
;MHPGIYETVLRWIPEKSRVLDLGTGDGAFLARLVQTRRVTGEGVEKDSALVARCVERGLTVHQSDIADGLDQYGDNAFDFVLLLGTFQELISPAEIIREAFRVGREVIVSYSNFAHVRVRAQILFQGRTPVTRSLPAPWYRTHNLHFLSLLDFQEFCRDLGVRETNRACFNARGAVRFLPNFRAEEAVSLLQANSILSHSITVERGEAKKETYQI
;
A
#
# COMPACT_ATOMS: atom_id res chain seq x y z
N MET A 1 1.92 4.31 11.95
CA MET A 1 0.64 3.76 11.49
C MET A 1 -0.24 3.38 12.67
N HIS A 2 -1.56 3.60 12.56
CA HIS A 2 -2.52 3.29 13.64
C HIS A 2 -2.67 1.78 13.83
N PRO A 3 -2.62 1.24 15.07
CA PRO A 3 -2.74 -0.22 15.31
C PRO A 3 -4.00 -0.86 14.71
N GLY A 4 -5.11 -0.13 14.66
CA GLY A 4 -6.35 -0.58 14.03
C GLY A 4 -6.24 -0.91 12.54
N ILE A 5 -5.24 -0.37 11.83
CA ILE A 5 -4.96 -0.74 10.44
C ILE A 5 -4.51 -2.20 10.39
N TYR A 6 -3.53 -2.58 11.17
CA TYR A 6 -3.03 -3.96 11.23
C TYR A 6 -4.12 -4.96 11.62
N GLU A 7 -4.95 -4.62 12.63
CA GLU A 7 -6.08 -5.46 13.03
C GLU A 7 -7.13 -5.60 11.93
N THR A 8 -7.32 -4.56 11.13
CA THR A 8 -8.24 -4.59 9.99
C THR A 8 -7.70 -5.47 8.88
N VAL A 9 -6.44 -5.31 8.51
CA VAL A 9 -5.77 -6.13 7.49
C VAL A 9 -5.77 -7.60 7.89
N LEU A 10 -5.47 -7.90 9.15
CA LEU A 10 -5.57 -9.27 9.67
C LEU A 10 -6.95 -9.90 9.48
N ARG A 11 -8.04 -9.11 9.63
CA ARG A 11 -9.41 -9.61 9.41
C ARG A 11 -9.76 -9.79 7.94
N TRP A 12 -9.20 -8.96 7.06
CA TRP A 12 -9.48 -9.03 5.63
C TRP A 12 -8.76 -10.20 4.94
N ILE A 13 -7.58 -10.59 5.42
CA ILE A 13 -6.79 -11.68 4.83
C ILE A 13 -7.28 -13.02 5.37
N PRO A 14 -7.79 -13.93 4.52
CA PRO A 14 -8.16 -15.30 4.90
C PRO A 14 -6.93 -16.11 5.37
N GLU A 15 -7.19 -17.16 6.13
CA GLU A 15 -6.13 -18.11 6.48
C GLU A 15 -5.54 -18.80 5.24
N LYS A 16 -4.24 -19.10 5.30
CA LYS A 16 -3.48 -19.82 4.26
C LYS A 16 -3.37 -19.07 2.93
N SER A 17 -3.68 -17.77 2.89
CA SER A 17 -3.45 -16.92 1.71
C SER A 17 -1.96 -16.79 1.42
N ARG A 18 -1.62 -16.56 0.15
CA ARG A 18 -0.28 -16.14 -0.28
C ARG A 18 -0.24 -14.61 -0.25
N VAL A 19 0.71 -14.04 0.48
CA VAL A 19 0.78 -12.60 0.73
C VAL A 19 2.16 -12.06 0.35
N LEU A 20 2.20 -11.00 -0.44
CA LEU A 20 3.39 -10.21 -0.72
C LEU A 20 3.28 -8.86 0.00
N ASP A 21 4.28 -8.50 0.82
CA ASP A 21 4.33 -7.25 1.56
C ASP A 21 5.41 -6.33 0.98
N LEU A 22 4.99 -5.27 0.29
CA LEU A 22 5.86 -4.32 -0.39
C LEU A 22 6.27 -3.18 0.56
N GLY A 23 7.56 -3.12 0.88
CA GLY A 23 8.10 -2.27 1.93
C GLY A 23 7.81 -2.86 3.31
N THR A 24 8.17 -4.14 3.50
CA THR A 24 7.82 -4.89 4.71
C THR A 24 8.49 -4.36 5.99
N GLY A 25 9.47 -3.47 5.87
CA GLY A 25 10.21 -2.91 6.99
C GLY A 25 10.97 -3.99 7.76
N ASP A 26 10.82 -4.02 9.09
CA ASP A 26 11.45 -5.05 9.93
C ASP A 26 10.72 -6.41 9.91
N GLY A 27 9.67 -6.56 9.09
CA GLY A 27 8.89 -7.78 8.94
C GLY A 27 7.96 -8.12 10.10
N ALA A 28 7.81 -7.25 11.09
CA ALA A 28 7.00 -7.55 12.29
C ALA A 28 5.54 -7.85 11.97
N PHE A 29 4.93 -7.12 11.03
CA PHE A 29 3.55 -7.36 10.63
C PHE A 29 3.39 -8.63 9.78
N LEU A 30 4.30 -8.86 8.83
CA LEU A 30 4.30 -10.06 8.01
C LEU A 30 4.50 -11.33 8.88
N ALA A 31 5.41 -11.30 9.84
CA ALA A 31 5.59 -12.39 10.82
C ALA A 31 4.30 -12.65 11.61
N ARG A 32 3.59 -11.60 12.02
CA ARG A 32 2.30 -11.72 12.70
C ARG A 32 1.23 -12.35 11.81
N LEU A 33 1.16 -11.99 10.53
CA LEU A 33 0.26 -12.63 9.54
C LEU A 33 0.57 -14.12 9.40
N VAL A 34 1.85 -14.49 9.25
CA VAL A 34 2.27 -15.88 9.17
C VAL A 34 1.84 -16.66 10.41
N GLN A 35 2.08 -16.12 11.60
CA GLN A 35 1.75 -16.79 12.87
C GLN A 35 0.25 -16.90 13.12
N THR A 36 -0.53 -15.85 12.83
CA THR A 36 -1.94 -15.78 13.22
C THR A 36 -2.89 -16.28 12.14
N ARG A 37 -2.53 -16.12 10.86
CA ARG A 37 -3.35 -16.49 9.70
C ARG A 37 -2.76 -17.65 8.89
N ARG A 38 -1.56 -18.15 9.27
CA ARG A 38 -0.87 -19.22 8.56
C ARG A 38 -0.68 -18.93 7.07
N VAL A 39 -0.46 -17.66 6.74
CA VAL A 39 -0.22 -17.24 5.35
C VAL A 39 1.17 -17.71 4.91
N THR A 40 1.33 -17.95 3.61
CA THR A 40 2.65 -17.99 2.97
C THR A 40 3.01 -16.54 2.63
N GLY A 41 3.93 -15.95 3.40
CA GLY A 41 4.27 -14.54 3.30
C GLY A 41 5.66 -14.32 2.73
N GLU A 42 5.77 -13.39 1.78
CA GLU A 42 7.03 -12.88 1.25
C GLU A 42 7.07 -11.36 1.40
N GLY A 43 8.26 -10.81 1.66
CA GLY A 43 8.47 -9.37 1.79
C GLY A 43 9.40 -8.83 0.71
N VAL A 44 9.22 -7.56 0.34
CA VAL A 44 10.19 -6.77 -0.43
C VAL A 44 10.61 -5.59 0.43
N GLU A 45 11.93 -5.39 0.61
CA GLU A 45 12.49 -4.30 1.40
C GLU A 45 13.84 -3.88 0.82
N LYS A 46 14.10 -2.57 0.72
CA LYS A 46 15.35 -2.05 0.16
C LYS A 46 16.47 -1.88 1.18
N ASP A 47 16.14 -1.61 2.42
CA ASP A 47 17.11 -1.40 3.49
C ASP A 47 17.67 -2.73 3.98
N SER A 48 18.97 -2.95 3.78
CA SER A 48 19.67 -4.20 4.15
C SER A 48 19.59 -4.50 5.65
N ALA A 49 19.56 -3.49 6.52
CA ALA A 49 19.44 -3.71 7.96
C ALA A 49 18.03 -4.18 8.35
N LEU A 50 16.98 -3.72 7.64
CA LEU A 50 15.62 -4.19 7.81
C LEU A 50 15.43 -5.60 7.22
N VAL A 51 16.05 -5.88 6.07
CA VAL A 51 16.10 -7.23 5.49
C VAL A 51 16.71 -8.24 6.46
N ALA A 52 17.84 -7.89 7.11
CA ALA A 52 18.45 -8.76 8.11
C ALA A 52 17.49 -9.09 9.26
N ARG A 53 16.70 -8.11 9.74
CA ARG A 53 15.67 -8.33 10.78
C ARG A 53 14.55 -9.25 10.31
N CYS A 54 14.14 -9.15 9.05
CA CYS A 54 13.15 -10.06 8.46
C CYS A 54 13.68 -11.51 8.47
N VAL A 55 14.93 -11.71 8.06
CA VAL A 55 15.59 -13.03 8.06
C VAL A 55 15.71 -13.58 9.47
N GLU A 56 16.09 -12.76 10.46
CA GLU A 56 16.11 -13.15 11.87
C GLU A 56 14.74 -13.60 12.39
N ARG A 57 13.64 -13.07 11.83
CA ARG A 57 12.26 -13.50 12.12
C ARG A 57 11.84 -14.77 11.37
N GLY A 58 12.72 -15.33 10.51
CA GLY A 58 12.41 -16.50 9.68
C GLY A 58 11.52 -16.21 8.49
N LEU A 59 11.48 -14.97 8.01
CA LEU A 59 10.69 -14.56 6.85
C LEU A 59 11.49 -14.70 5.54
N THR A 60 10.79 -15.03 4.47
CA THR A 60 11.31 -14.89 3.11
C THR A 60 11.20 -13.41 2.72
N VAL A 61 12.33 -12.80 2.37
CA VAL A 61 12.38 -11.38 1.97
C VAL A 61 13.32 -11.18 0.79
N HIS A 62 12.90 -10.36 -0.15
CA HIS A 62 13.68 -9.97 -1.33
C HIS A 62 14.25 -8.56 -1.08
N GLN A 63 15.58 -8.42 -1.18
CA GLN A 63 16.18 -7.09 -1.08
C GLN A 63 16.11 -6.41 -2.43
N SER A 64 15.14 -5.49 -2.59
CA SER A 64 14.94 -4.72 -3.83
C SER A 64 14.20 -3.42 -3.53
N ASP A 65 14.37 -2.41 -4.37
CA ASP A 65 13.45 -1.26 -4.38
C ASP A 65 12.16 -1.66 -5.13
N ILE A 66 11.01 -1.31 -4.56
CA ILE A 66 9.70 -1.53 -5.19
C ILE A 66 9.64 -0.83 -6.57
N ALA A 67 10.36 0.30 -6.71
CA ALA A 67 10.43 1.05 -7.96
C ALA A 67 11.13 0.28 -9.11
N ASP A 68 11.96 -0.71 -8.80
CA ASP A 68 12.63 -1.55 -9.81
C ASP A 68 11.68 -2.57 -10.45
N GLY A 69 10.44 -2.64 -9.99
CA GLY A 69 9.42 -3.56 -10.47
C GLY A 69 9.33 -4.88 -9.70
N LEU A 70 8.41 -5.73 -10.13
CA LEU A 70 8.12 -7.02 -9.50
C LEU A 70 8.33 -8.19 -10.48
N ASP A 71 9.26 -8.05 -11.43
CA ASP A 71 9.49 -9.03 -12.53
C ASP A 71 9.88 -10.42 -12.05
N GLN A 72 10.46 -10.52 -10.84
CA GLN A 72 10.78 -11.79 -10.19
C GLN A 72 9.54 -12.61 -9.84
N TYR A 73 8.35 -11.99 -9.83
CA TYR A 73 7.11 -12.66 -9.49
C TYR A 73 6.23 -12.89 -10.73
N GLY A 74 5.68 -14.10 -10.83
CA GLY A 74 4.72 -14.45 -11.87
C GLY A 74 3.34 -13.82 -11.66
N ASP A 75 2.51 -13.82 -12.71
CA ASP A 75 1.15 -13.30 -12.65
C ASP A 75 0.30 -14.11 -11.67
N ASN A 76 -0.50 -13.42 -10.86
CA ASN A 76 -1.37 -14.01 -9.83
C ASN A 76 -0.62 -14.97 -8.88
N ALA A 77 0.68 -14.71 -8.63
CA ALA A 77 1.47 -15.47 -7.69
C ALA A 77 0.94 -15.35 -6.26
N PHE A 78 0.31 -14.23 -5.93
CA PHE A 78 -0.22 -13.95 -4.59
C PHE A 78 -1.74 -13.74 -4.60
N ASP A 79 -2.36 -14.00 -3.46
CA ASP A 79 -3.77 -13.70 -3.23
C ASP A 79 -3.94 -12.25 -2.79
N PHE A 80 -2.98 -11.73 -1.99
CA PHE A 80 -2.95 -10.35 -1.52
C PHE A 80 -1.57 -9.72 -1.69
N VAL A 81 -1.54 -8.45 -2.11
CA VAL A 81 -0.36 -7.60 -2.09
C VAL A 81 -0.61 -6.43 -1.13
N LEU A 82 0.33 -6.18 -0.24
CA LEU A 82 0.23 -5.14 0.78
C LEU A 82 1.16 -3.97 0.45
N LEU A 83 0.68 -2.75 0.65
CA LEU A 83 1.40 -1.48 0.58
C LEU A 83 1.07 -0.69 1.86
N LEU A 84 1.65 -1.11 2.98
CA LEU A 84 1.31 -0.57 4.29
C LEU A 84 2.33 0.49 4.76
N GLY A 85 1.97 1.76 4.56
CA GLY A 85 2.81 2.91 4.92
C GLY A 85 3.78 3.35 3.83
N THR A 86 3.94 2.61 2.75
CA THR A 86 4.86 2.88 1.64
C THR A 86 4.23 3.64 0.48
N PHE A 87 2.91 3.56 0.30
CA PHE A 87 2.20 4.09 -0.87
C PHE A 87 2.51 5.57 -1.16
N GLN A 88 2.59 6.42 -0.13
CA GLN A 88 2.85 7.85 -0.30
C GLN A 88 4.33 8.18 -0.60
N GLU A 89 5.22 7.21 -0.48
CA GLU A 89 6.66 7.33 -0.77
C GLU A 89 7.01 6.87 -2.20
N LEU A 90 6.07 6.24 -2.90
CA LEU A 90 6.28 5.75 -4.27
C LEU A 90 6.44 6.91 -5.26
N ILE A 91 7.38 6.82 -6.19
CA ILE A 91 7.56 7.82 -7.26
C ILE A 91 6.41 7.69 -8.27
N SER A 92 6.08 6.48 -8.67
CA SER A 92 5.04 6.16 -9.67
C SER A 92 3.96 5.24 -9.07
N PRO A 93 3.06 5.76 -8.19
CA PRO A 93 2.08 4.90 -7.51
C PRO A 93 1.14 4.16 -8.46
N ALA A 94 0.81 4.76 -9.62
CA ALA A 94 -0.04 4.12 -10.62
C ALA A 94 0.58 2.87 -11.22
N GLU A 95 1.86 2.91 -11.55
CA GLU A 95 2.62 1.78 -12.10
C GLU A 95 2.74 0.66 -11.08
N ILE A 96 3.09 1.01 -9.84
CA ILE A 96 3.21 0.02 -8.77
C ILE A 96 1.86 -0.66 -8.45
N ILE A 97 0.75 0.07 -8.49
CA ILE A 97 -0.58 -0.55 -8.31
C ILE A 97 -0.93 -1.49 -9.47
N ARG A 98 -0.57 -1.15 -10.73
CA ARG A 98 -0.76 -2.08 -11.87
C ARG A 98 0.07 -3.35 -11.69
N GLU A 99 1.34 -3.21 -11.32
CA GLU A 99 2.22 -4.34 -11.02
C GLU A 99 1.73 -5.17 -9.83
N ALA A 100 1.24 -4.52 -8.76
CA ALA A 100 0.64 -5.20 -7.64
C ALA A 100 -0.58 -6.04 -8.06
N PHE A 101 -1.42 -5.56 -9.00
CA PHE A 101 -2.52 -6.32 -9.57
C PHE A 101 -2.08 -7.36 -10.61
N ARG A 102 -0.91 -7.24 -11.19
CA ARG A 102 -0.33 -8.29 -12.02
C ARG A 102 0.07 -9.49 -11.18
N VAL A 103 0.79 -9.24 -10.08
CA VAL A 103 1.32 -10.32 -9.23
C VAL A 103 0.31 -10.82 -8.19
N GLY A 104 -0.71 -10.04 -7.85
CA GLY A 104 -1.72 -10.37 -6.84
C GLY A 104 -3.15 -10.12 -7.29
N ARG A 105 -4.10 -10.81 -6.64
CA ARG A 105 -5.53 -10.70 -6.96
C ARG A 105 -6.20 -9.51 -6.28
N GLU A 106 -5.81 -9.22 -5.06
CA GLU A 106 -6.30 -8.10 -4.26
C GLU A 106 -5.13 -7.30 -3.70
N VAL A 107 -5.30 -5.98 -3.61
CA VAL A 107 -4.27 -5.07 -3.11
C VAL A 107 -4.79 -4.33 -1.89
N ILE A 108 -4.01 -4.28 -0.81
CA ILE A 108 -4.33 -3.54 0.40
C ILE A 108 -3.36 -2.37 0.54
N VAL A 109 -3.90 -1.17 0.57
CA VAL A 109 -3.11 0.07 0.64
C VAL A 109 -3.46 0.84 1.90
N SER A 110 -2.47 1.29 2.66
CA SER A 110 -2.69 2.26 3.74
C SER A 110 -2.02 3.60 3.43
N TYR A 111 -2.67 4.67 3.85
CA TYR A 111 -2.20 6.04 3.58
C TYR A 111 -2.69 7.02 4.66
N SER A 112 -1.94 8.13 4.81
CA SER A 112 -2.30 9.24 5.68
C SER A 112 -3.23 10.21 4.94
N ASN A 113 -4.24 10.71 5.64
CA ASN A 113 -5.22 11.64 5.10
C ASN A 113 -4.79 13.10 5.31
N PHE A 114 -4.33 13.73 4.24
CA PHE A 114 -3.94 15.14 4.25
C PHE A 114 -5.12 16.11 4.43
N ALA A 115 -6.36 15.67 4.21
CA ALA A 115 -7.57 16.47 4.41
C ALA A 115 -8.12 16.47 5.86
N HIS A 116 -7.41 15.85 6.81
CA HIS A 116 -7.80 15.86 8.22
C HIS A 116 -7.92 17.29 8.76
N VAL A 117 -8.89 17.54 9.65
CA VAL A 117 -9.19 18.88 10.17
C VAL A 117 -7.98 19.63 10.76
N ARG A 118 -7.07 18.94 11.44
CA ARG A 118 -5.85 19.56 11.98
C ARG A 118 -4.90 20.03 10.91
N VAL A 119 -4.76 19.26 9.82
CA VAL A 119 -3.96 19.62 8.64
C VAL A 119 -4.53 20.88 8.01
N ARG A 120 -5.85 20.90 7.75
CA ARG A 120 -6.56 22.08 7.20
C ARG A 120 -6.38 23.31 8.08
N ALA A 121 -6.53 23.16 9.41
CA ALA A 121 -6.37 24.26 10.35
C ALA A 121 -4.94 24.81 10.37
N GLN A 122 -3.92 23.95 10.34
CA GLN A 122 -2.53 24.41 10.28
C GLN A 122 -2.24 25.18 9.00
N ILE A 123 -2.68 24.68 7.85
CA ILE A 123 -2.51 25.38 6.56
C ILE A 123 -3.26 26.73 6.59
N LEU A 124 -4.53 26.73 7.02
CA LEU A 124 -5.37 27.92 6.99
C LEU A 124 -4.89 29.03 7.95
N PHE A 125 -4.53 28.66 9.19
CA PHE A 125 -4.21 29.64 10.22
C PHE A 125 -2.72 29.93 10.38
N GLN A 126 -1.85 29.01 9.98
CA GLN A 126 -0.40 29.18 10.15
C GLN A 126 0.35 29.37 8.83
N GLY A 127 -0.29 29.06 7.68
CA GLY A 127 0.36 29.13 6.36
C GLY A 127 1.57 28.22 6.21
N ARG A 128 1.63 27.10 6.96
CA ARG A 128 2.77 26.18 6.99
C ARG A 128 2.37 24.78 6.61
N THR A 129 3.32 24.04 6.03
CA THR A 129 3.19 22.58 5.83
C THR A 129 2.92 21.91 7.18
N PRO A 130 1.87 21.10 7.28
CA PRO A 130 1.45 20.54 8.56
C PRO A 130 2.43 19.49 9.07
N VAL A 131 2.65 19.54 10.40
CA VAL A 131 3.30 18.46 11.14
C VAL A 131 2.26 17.95 12.13
N THR A 132 1.85 16.70 11.96
CA THR A 132 0.80 16.06 12.77
C THR A 132 1.24 14.66 13.20
N ARG A 133 0.39 13.94 13.91
CA ARG A 133 0.68 12.57 14.31
C ARG A 133 0.84 11.63 13.12
N SER A 134 0.01 11.76 12.08
CA SER A 134 0.09 10.96 10.86
C SER A 134 1.10 11.48 9.84
N LEU A 135 1.58 12.72 10.03
CA LEU A 135 2.61 13.38 9.22
C LEU A 135 3.68 13.95 10.18
N PRO A 136 4.49 13.10 10.82
CA PRO A 136 5.31 13.53 11.97
C PRO A 136 6.57 14.30 11.57
N ALA A 137 6.99 14.24 10.32
CA ALA A 137 8.19 14.87 9.83
C ALA A 137 7.91 16.21 9.14
N PRO A 138 8.78 17.22 9.29
CA PRO A 138 8.71 18.43 8.49
C PRO A 138 8.96 18.09 7.01
N TRP A 139 8.45 18.92 6.09
CA TRP A 139 8.45 18.66 4.65
C TRP A 139 9.84 18.35 4.06
N TYR A 140 10.92 18.89 4.63
CA TYR A 140 12.30 18.66 4.18
C TYR A 140 12.98 17.41 4.79
N ARG A 141 12.26 16.64 5.62
CA ARG A 141 12.74 15.39 6.23
C ARG A 141 11.76 14.22 6.05
N THR A 142 10.64 14.45 5.36
CA THR A 142 9.67 13.39 5.08
C THR A 142 10.08 12.63 3.83
N HIS A 143 9.82 11.33 3.80
CA HIS A 143 9.89 10.51 2.61
C HIS A 143 8.59 10.55 1.79
N ASN A 144 7.52 11.13 2.34
CA ASN A 144 6.25 11.25 1.63
C ASN A 144 6.39 12.21 0.44
N LEU A 145 6.16 11.70 -0.76
CA LEU A 145 6.12 12.44 -2.01
C LEU A 145 4.70 12.94 -2.33
N HIS A 146 3.69 12.19 -1.87
CA HIS A 146 2.29 12.45 -2.19
C HIS A 146 1.47 12.78 -0.94
N PHE A 147 0.78 13.93 -1.01
CA PHE A 147 -0.15 14.40 0.01
C PHE A 147 -1.57 14.29 -0.54
N LEU A 148 -2.27 13.23 -0.15
CA LEU A 148 -3.60 12.92 -0.68
C LEU A 148 -4.65 12.88 0.43
N SER A 149 -5.89 13.14 0.05
CA SER A 149 -7.07 12.92 0.88
C SER A 149 -7.73 11.58 0.56
N LEU A 150 -8.76 11.22 1.34
CA LEU A 150 -9.58 10.04 1.01
C LEU A 150 -10.32 10.21 -0.33
N LEU A 151 -10.65 11.44 -0.72
CA LEU A 151 -11.33 11.71 -1.99
C LEU A 151 -10.35 11.60 -3.17
N ASP A 152 -9.13 12.13 -3.03
CA ASP A 152 -8.09 12.00 -4.05
C ASP A 152 -7.75 10.52 -4.30
N PHE A 153 -7.67 9.70 -3.24
CA PHE A 153 -7.46 8.27 -3.39
C PHE A 153 -8.61 7.56 -4.12
N GLN A 154 -9.86 7.97 -3.88
CA GLN A 154 -11.01 7.44 -4.62
C GLN A 154 -10.97 7.82 -6.11
N GLU A 155 -10.56 9.05 -6.42
CA GLU A 155 -10.39 9.51 -7.79
C GLU A 155 -9.27 8.72 -8.49
N PHE A 156 -8.11 8.59 -7.86
CA PHE A 156 -7.01 7.76 -8.32
C PHE A 156 -7.44 6.31 -8.62
N CYS A 157 -8.20 5.67 -7.72
CA CYS A 157 -8.72 4.32 -7.97
C CYS A 157 -9.64 4.27 -9.19
N ARG A 158 -10.49 5.28 -9.37
CA ARG A 158 -11.41 5.39 -10.52
C ARG A 158 -10.65 5.51 -11.83
N ASP A 159 -9.65 6.38 -11.87
CA ASP A 159 -8.84 6.65 -13.06
C ASP A 159 -8.01 5.42 -13.49
N LEU A 160 -7.57 4.63 -12.52
CA LEU A 160 -6.88 3.36 -12.77
C LEU A 160 -7.81 2.20 -13.14
N GLY A 161 -9.14 2.37 -13.05
CA GLY A 161 -10.05 1.24 -13.22
C GLY A 161 -9.98 0.23 -12.07
N VAL A 162 -9.73 0.72 -10.85
CA VAL A 162 -9.67 -0.09 -9.63
C VAL A 162 -10.89 0.20 -8.76
N ARG A 163 -11.49 -0.82 -8.19
CA ARG A 163 -12.60 -0.72 -7.27
C ARG A 163 -12.11 -0.85 -5.83
N GLU A 164 -12.37 0.16 -5.03
CA GLU A 164 -12.22 0.08 -3.58
C GLU A 164 -13.44 -0.65 -2.99
N THR A 165 -13.23 -1.88 -2.52
CA THR A 165 -14.29 -2.75 -2.01
C THR A 165 -14.55 -2.56 -0.53
N ASN A 166 -13.51 -2.25 0.23
CA ASN A 166 -13.58 -1.97 1.65
C ASN A 166 -12.64 -0.82 2.02
N ARG A 167 -13.06 -0.02 3.01
CA ARG A 167 -12.23 1.01 3.65
C ARG A 167 -12.43 1.02 5.14
N ALA A 168 -11.34 1.18 5.89
CA ALA A 168 -11.40 1.52 7.31
C ALA A 168 -10.57 2.78 7.57
N CYS A 169 -11.12 3.69 8.35
CA CYS A 169 -10.53 4.98 8.65
C CYS A 169 -10.30 5.12 10.15
N PHE A 170 -9.18 5.75 10.53
CA PHE A 170 -8.75 5.84 11.93
C PHE A 170 -8.25 7.24 12.28
N ASN A 171 -8.41 7.61 13.55
CA ASN A 171 -7.75 8.74 14.19
C ASN A 171 -7.22 8.33 15.57
N ALA A 172 -6.64 9.26 16.32
CA ALA A 172 -6.09 9.00 17.64
C ALA A 172 -7.06 8.32 18.64
N ARG A 173 -8.39 8.41 18.42
CA ARG A 173 -9.43 7.86 19.28
C ARG A 173 -9.95 6.48 18.80
N GLY A 174 -9.54 6.02 17.62
CA GLY A 174 -9.96 4.76 17.02
C GLY A 174 -10.63 4.91 15.65
N ALA A 175 -11.54 3.99 15.33
CA ALA A 175 -12.21 3.95 14.03
C ALA A 175 -13.13 5.15 13.79
N VAL A 176 -13.10 5.70 12.58
CA VAL A 176 -13.88 6.87 12.15
C VAL A 176 -14.88 6.43 11.07
N ARG A 177 -16.18 6.57 11.36
CA ARG A 177 -17.26 6.24 10.43
C ARG A 177 -17.98 7.46 9.86
N PHE A 178 -18.01 8.57 10.62
CA PHE A 178 -18.71 9.79 10.22
C PHE A 178 -17.73 10.87 9.77
N LEU A 179 -18.00 11.49 8.62
CA LEU A 179 -17.14 12.49 7.96
C LEU A 179 -15.64 12.06 7.88
N PRO A 180 -15.33 10.87 7.32
CA PRO A 180 -14.00 10.31 7.40
C PRO A 180 -12.94 11.21 6.73
N ASN A 181 -13.24 11.86 5.61
CA ASN A 181 -12.29 12.76 4.95
C ASN A 181 -11.89 13.97 5.81
N PHE A 182 -12.71 14.34 6.80
CA PHE A 182 -12.45 15.44 7.72
C PHE A 182 -11.86 14.99 9.06
N ARG A 183 -12.23 13.79 9.54
CA ARG A 183 -11.96 13.31 10.91
C ARG A 183 -10.93 12.19 11.01
N ALA A 184 -10.64 11.48 9.91
CA ALA A 184 -9.64 10.43 9.90
C ALA A 184 -8.24 11.00 9.64
N GLU A 185 -7.26 10.48 10.37
CA GLU A 185 -5.83 10.76 10.18
C GLU A 185 -5.20 9.78 9.18
N GLU A 186 -5.67 8.53 9.20
CA GLU A 186 -5.15 7.44 8.36
C GLU A 186 -6.29 6.56 7.85
N ALA A 187 -6.09 5.93 6.72
CA ALA A 187 -7.01 4.95 6.14
C ALA A 187 -6.26 3.72 5.64
N VAL A 188 -7.00 2.62 5.54
CA VAL A 188 -6.60 1.42 4.82
C VAL A 188 -7.74 1.00 3.91
N SER A 189 -7.40 0.65 2.68
CA SER A 189 -8.34 0.30 1.61
C SER A 189 -8.00 -1.06 1.02
N LEU A 190 -9.03 -1.88 0.79
CA LEU A 190 -8.96 -3.12 0.04
C LEU A 190 -9.43 -2.86 -1.38
N LEU A 191 -8.58 -3.18 -2.33
CA LEU A 191 -8.76 -2.89 -3.74
C LEU A 191 -8.91 -4.18 -4.56
N GLN A 192 -9.77 -4.11 -5.58
CA GLN A 192 -9.92 -5.15 -6.60
C GLN A 192 -9.84 -4.52 -7.99
N ALA A 193 -9.17 -5.19 -8.93
CA ALA A 193 -9.19 -4.79 -10.32
C ALA A 193 -10.60 -4.92 -10.89
N ASN A 194 -11.05 -3.95 -11.69
CA ASN A 194 -12.22 -4.13 -12.52
C ASN A 194 -11.82 -4.68 -13.92
N SER A 195 -12.79 -4.98 -14.77
CA SER A 195 -12.56 -5.54 -16.10
C SER A 195 -11.66 -4.67 -16.99
N ILE A 196 -11.63 -3.37 -16.77
CA ILE A 196 -10.83 -2.41 -17.57
C ILE A 196 -9.34 -2.60 -17.26
N LEU A 197 -8.94 -2.59 -15.98
CA LEU A 197 -7.54 -2.78 -15.58
C LEU A 197 -7.04 -4.19 -15.95
N SER A 198 -7.87 -5.21 -15.73
CA SER A 198 -7.53 -6.59 -16.12
C SER A 198 -7.25 -6.73 -17.62
N HIS A 199 -7.97 -5.99 -18.46
CA HIS A 199 -7.76 -5.99 -19.91
C HIS A 199 -6.48 -5.22 -20.30
N SER A 200 -6.22 -4.06 -19.70
CA SER A 200 -5.01 -3.26 -19.96
C SER A 200 -3.72 -4.03 -19.63
N ILE A 201 -3.66 -4.67 -18.47
CA ILE A 201 -2.50 -5.50 -18.06
C ILE A 201 -2.25 -6.63 -19.08
N THR A 202 -3.31 -7.22 -19.65
CA THR A 202 -3.19 -8.30 -20.64
C THR A 202 -2.71 -7.79 -22.01
N VAL A 203 -3.17 -6.61 -22.45
CA VAL A 203 -2.81 -6.00 -23.74
C VAL A 203 -1.36 -5.53 -23.76
N GLU A 204 -0.91 -4.78 -22.76
CA GLU A 204 0.48 -4.28 -22.66
C GLU A 204 1.49 -5.43 -22.73
N ARG A 205 1.19 -6.58 -22.14
CA ARG A 205 2.04 -7.78 -22.23
C ARG A 205 1.99 -8.48 -23.59
N GLY A 206 0.86 -8.44 -24.24
CA GLY A 206 0.73 -8.98 -25.61
C GLY A 206 1.63 -8.23 -26.59
N GLU A 207 1.80 -6.94 -26.40
CA GLU A 207 2.67 -6.07 -27.20
C GLU A 207 4.15 -6.24 -26.84
N ALA A 208 4.50 -6.24 -25.54
CA ALA A 208 5.87 -6.46 -25.09
C ALA A 208 6.45 -7.82 -25.52
N LYS A 209 5.63 -8.89 -25.49
CA LYS A 209 6.04 -10.21 -26.02
C LYS A 209 6.27 -10.24 -27.52
N LYS A 210 5.55 -9.43 -28.30
CA LYS A 210 5.76 -9.35 -29.76
C LYS A 210 7.05 -8.65 -30.14
N GLU A 211 7.47 -7.63 -29.40
CA GLU A 211 8.75 -6.95 -29.63
C GLU A 211 9.96 -7.83 -29.30
N THR A 212 9.86 -8.70 -28.29
CA THR A 212 10.96 -9.61 -27.90
C THR A 212 11.20 -10.74 -28.89
N TYR A 213 10.23 -11.08 -29.79
CA TYR A 213 10.36 -12.12 -30.80
C TYR A 213 10.72 -11.58 -32.21
N GLN A 214 11.04 -10.30 -32.36
CA GLN A 214 11.43 -9.68 -33.64
C GLN A 214 12.94 -9.32 -33.73
N ILE A 215 13.79 -9.91 -32.86
CA ILE A 215 15.27 -9.78 -32.97
C ILE A 215 15.87 -11.13 -33.36
#